data_9c84304c223cb50ad9b692fe2219b15e
#
_entry.id   9c84304c223cb50ad9b692fe2219b15e
#
_cell.length_a   1.000
_cell.length_b   1.000
_cell.length_c   1.000
_cell.angle_alpha   90.00
_cell.angle_beta   90.00
_cell.angle_gamma   90.00
#
_symmetry.space_group_name_H-M   'P 1'
#
loop_
_entity.id
_entity.type
_entity.pdbx_description
1 polymer ?
#
loop_
_entity_poly.entity_id
_entity_poly.type
_entity_poly.pdbx_seq_one_letter_code
_entity_poly.pdbx_strand_id
1 'polypeptide(L)'
;MNIKCIALDLDRTTLNASGRLSDGNYNALCHAIENGVHIVIASGRSFDTLPKDVLAVPGIEYAITSNGAAIYHIPTSTCLHEYKMTPASVECIIQIAKQHETALEVFIDGKAYALKAYVEDPVSYGTTPQAIPYIQSTRIPIDDIISFIREHIDHIDSMDIVVSGEQQKQLIWNELKYNCDEIYICLLYTSPSP
;
A
#
# COMPACT_ATOMS: atom_id res chain seq x y z
N MET A 1 -20.28 -20.60 15.78
CA MET A 1 -19.85 -20.13 14.44
C MET A 1 -18.50 -20.76 14.18
N ASN A 2 -18.29 -21.44 13.04
CA ASN A 2 -17.02 -22.09 12.76
C ASN A 2 -16.25 -21.22 11.72
N ILE A 3 -15.33 -20.38 12.20
CA ILE A 3 -14.48 -19.53 11.35
C ILE A 3 -13.47 -20.42 10.63
N LYS A 4 -13.41 -20.33 9.32
CA LYS A 4 -12.49 -21.10 8.47
C LYS A 4 -11.36 -20.28 7.88
N CYS A 5 -11.55 -18.96 7.75
CA CYS A 5 -10.57 -18.05 7.19
C CYS A 5 -10.66 -16.69 7.90
N ILE A 6 -9.52 -16.06 8.10
CA ILE A 6 -9.39 -14.71 8.64
C ILE A 6 -8.51 -13.91 7.68
N ALA A 7 -9.02 -12.81 7.13
CA ALA A 7 -8.23 -11.82 6.44
C ALA A 7 -7.74 -10.78 7.45
N LEU A 8 -6.43 -10.55 7.51
CA LEU A 8 -5.78 -9.67 8.48
C LEU A 8 -5.19 -8.44 7.82
N ASP A 9 -5.65 -7.28 8.24
CA ASP A 9 -4.94 -6.03 8.02
C ASP A 9 -3.70 -5.96 8.93
N LEU A 10 -2.65 -5.30 8.45
CA LEU A 10 -1.36 -5.23 9.13
C LEU A 10 -1.17 -3.97 9.95
N ASP A 11 -1.23 -2.82 9.32
CA ASP A 11 -0.83 -1.57 9.92
C ASP A 11 -1.86 -1.08 10.96
N ARG A 12 -1.40 -0.89 12.22
CA ARG A 12 -2.25 -0.49 13.36
C ARG A 12 -3.33 -1.51 13.74
N THR A 13 -3.33 -2.69 13.14
CA THR A 13 -4.25 -3.79 13.45
C THR A 13 -3.49 -4.97 14.01
N THR A 14 -2.68 -5.63 13.18
CA THR A 14 -1.88 -6.80 13.58
C THR A 14 -0.48 -6.42 14.05
N LEU A 15 0.08 -5.34 13.48
CA LEU A 15 1.39 -4.80 13.85
C LEU A 15 1.26 -3.79 15.00
N ASN A 16 2.28 -3.76 15.85
CA ASN A 16 2.40 -2.76 16.91
C ASN A 16 2.83 -1.39 16.36
N ALA A 17 2.95 -0.38 17.23
CA ALA A 17 3.34 0.98 16.86
C ALA A 17 4.72 1.10 16.19
N SER A 18 5.60 0.09 16.35
CA SER A 18 6.90 0.02 15.66
C SER A 18 6.86 -0.80 14.36
N GLY A 19 5.67 -1.14 13.86
CA GLY A 19 5.50 -1.89 12.63
C GLY A 19 5.93 -3.36 12.71
N ARG A 20 5.96 -3.94 13.92
CA ARG A 20 6.42 -5.31 14.17
C ARG A 20 5.29 -6.19 14.70
N LEU A 21 5.33 -7.47 14.35
CA LEU A 21 4.47 -8.48 14.94
C LEU A 21 4.86 -8.71 16.40
N SER A 22 3.90 -8.62 17.34
CA SER A 22 4.15 -8.94 18.75
C SER A 22 4.15 -10.45 18.96
N ASP A 23 4.86 -10.91 20.03
CA ASP A 23 4.87 -12.33 20.40
C ASP A 23 3.44 -12.85 20.68
N GLY A 24 2.59 -12.00 21.28
CA GLY A 24 1.20 -12.34 21.54
C GLY A 24 0.40 -12.60 20.26
N ASN A 25 0.53 -11.71 19.28
CA ASN A 25 -0.14 -11.88 17.98
C ASN A 25 0.47 -13.05 17.20
N TYR A 26 1.80 -13.24 17.22
CA TYR A 26 2.45 -14.40 16.61
C TYR A 26 1.87 -15.71 17.15
N ASN A 27 1.81 -15.86 18.46
CA ASN A 27 1.29 -17.07 19.12
C ASN A 27 -0.20 -17.28 18.79
N ALA A 28 -1.00 -16.21 18.76
CA ALA A 28 -2.42 -16.30 18.41
C ALA A 28 -2.63 -16.76 16.95
N LEU A 29 -1.81 -16.27 16.00
CA LEU A 29 -1.86 -16.70 14.61
C LEU A 29 -1.48 -18.16 14.46
N CYS A 30 -0.38 -18.61 15.08
CA CYS A 30 0.02 -20.02 15.08
C CYS A 30 -1.09 -20.91 15.64
N HIS A 31 -1.67 -20.52 16.77
CA HIS A 31 -2.76 -21.29 17.38
C HIS A 31 -4.01 -21.36 16.49
N ALA A 32 -4.38 -20.29 15.80
CA ALA A 32 -5.49 -20.29 14.86
C ALA A 32 -5.22 -21.25 13.68
N ILE A 33 -4.02 -21.22 13.13
CA ILE A 33 -3.60 -22.08 12.02
C ILE A 33 -3.60 -23.56 12.44
N GLU A 34 -3.06 -23.90 13.63
CA GLU A 34 -3.09 -25.25 14.19
C GLU A 34 -4.51 -25.78 14.38
N ASN A 35 -5.48 -24.91 14.59
CA ASN A 35 -6.90 -25.24 14.68
C ASN A 35 -7.64 -25.22 13.33
N GLY A 36 -6.90 -25.19 12.21
CA GLY A 36 -7.44 -25.29 10.85
C GLY A 36 -8.10 -24.01 10.33
N VAL A 37 -7.70 -22.84 10.85
CA VAL A 37 -8.12 -21.53 10.33
C VAL A 37 -7.08 -21.05 9.34
N HIS A 38 -7.51 -20.73 8.12
CA HIS A 38 -6.64 -20.11 7.12
C HIS A 38 -6.45 -18.63 7.45
N ILE A 39 -5.20 -18.17 7.46
CA ILE A 39 -4.86 -16.77 7.63
C ILE A 39 -4.40 -16.21 6.29
N VAL A 40 -5.01 -15.11 5.87
CA VAL A 40 -4.68 -14.37 4.65
C VAL A 40 -4.29 -12.94 5.05
N ILE A 41 -3.14 -12.47 4.60
CA ILE A 41 -2.77 -11.05 4.77
C ILE A 41 -3.58 -10.21 3.79
N ALA A 42 -4.11 -9.07 4.26
CA ALA A 42 -4.81 -8.08 3.42
C ALA A 42 -4.26 -6.69 3.77
N SER A 43 -3.42 -6.13 2.91
CA SER A 43 -2.69 -4.89 3.20
C SER A 43 -2.60 -3.97 1.98
N GLY A 44 -2.51 -2.66 2.22
CA GLY A 44 -2.16 -1.68 1.19
C GLY A 44 -0.70 -1.74 0.75
N ARG A 45 0.16 -2.43 1.51
CA ARG A 45 1.57 -2.57 1.17
C ARG A 45 1.77 -3.34 -0.12
N SER A 46 2.85 -3.03 -0.86
CA SER A 46 3.36 -3.90 -1.93
C SER A 46 3.94 -5.18 -1.34
N PHE A 47 4.06 -6.22 -2.16
CA PHE A 47 4.52 -7.53 -1.69
C PHE A 47 5.92 -7.50 -1.07
N ASP A 48 6.86 -6.78 -1.67
CA ASP A 48 8.24 -6.67 -1.19
C ASP A 48 8.40 -5.82 0.09
N THR A 49 7.36 -5.02 0.44
CA THR A 49 7.33 -4.21 1.66
C THR A 49 6.60 -4.89 2.83
N LEU A 50 6.12 -6.12 2.65
CA LEU A 50 5.51 -6.89 3.72
C LEU A 50 6.54 -7.22 4.83
N PRO A 51 6.15 -7.10 6.12
CA PRO A 51 7.08 -7.36 7.23
C PRO A 51 7.55 -8.82 7.24
N LYS A 52 8.86 -9.01 7.34
CA LYS A 52 9.48 -10.35 7.34
C LYS A 52 9.02 -11.24 8.50
N ASP A 53 8.72 -10.64 9.65
CA ASP A 53 8.23 -11.36 10.83
C ASP A 53 6.80 -11.90 10.60
N VAL A 54 5.96 -11.20 9.83
CA VAL A 54 4.64 -11.71 9.40
C VAL A 54 4.80 -12.83 8.37
N LEU A 55 5.67 -12.64 7.36
CA LEU A 55 5.93 -13.65 6.33
C LEU A 55 6.56 -14.94 6.89
N ALA A 56 7.22 -14.85 8.05
CA ALA A 56 7.84 -15.98 8.73
C ALA A 56 6.86 -16.80 9.59
N VAL A 57 5.59 -16.37 9.74
CA VAL A 57 4.59 -17.15 10.49
C VAL A 57 4.24 -18.42 9.71
N PRO A 58 4.49 -19.64 10.25
CA PRO A 58 4.23 -20.86 9.53
C PRO A 58 2.73 -21.03 9.20
N GLY A 59 2.40 -21.34 7.94
CA GLY A 59 1.03 -21.57 7.49
C GLY A 59 0.27 -20.33 7.01
N ILE A 60 0.89 -19.16 6.99
CA ILE A 60 0.39 -18.02 6.22
C ILE A 60 0.90 -18.18 4.78
N GLU A 61 -0.01 -18.50 3.87
CA GLU A 61 0.35 -18.84 2.48
C GLU A 61 0.01 -17.77 1.46
N TYR A 62 -0.95 -16.88 1.79
CA TYR A 62 -1.47 -15.91 0.82
C TYR A 62 -1.46 -14.48 1.36
N ALA A 63 -1.17 -13.54 0.47
CA ALA A 63 -1.28 -12.12 0.75
C ALA A 63 -2.02 -11.40 -0.37
N ILE A 64 -2.99 -10.56 0.01
CA ILE A 64 -3.63 -9.55 -0.82
C ILE A 64 -2.85 -8.26 -0.57
N THR A 65 -2.30 -7.65 -1.61
CA THR A 65 -1.38 -6.51 -1.53
C THR A 65 -1.82 -5.35 -2.42
N SER A 66 -1.12 -4.22 -2.34
CA SER A 66 -1.34 -3.03 -3.18
C SER A 66 -2.83 -2.62 -3.20
N ASN A 67 -3.44 -2.49 -2.00
CA ASN A 67 -4.87 -2.15 -1.82
C ASN A 67 -5.85 -3.09 -2.52
N GLY A 68 -5.48 -4.36 -2.71
CA GLY A 68 -6.31 -5.37 -3.37
C GLY A 68 -5.95 -5.63 -4.83
N ALA A 69 -4.97 -4.91 -5.38
CA ALA A 69 -4.59 -5.03 -6.78
C ALA A 69 -3.83 -6.32 -7.11
N ALA A 70 -3.21 -6.98 -6.12
CA ALA A 70 -2.48 -8.22 -6.37
C ALA A 70 -2.68 -9.26 -5.26
N ILE A 71 -2.66 -10.54 -5.64
CA ILE A 71 -2.71 -11.68 -4.74
C ILE A 71 -1.46 -12.53 -4.95
N TYR A 72 -0.70 -12.73 -3.88
CA TYR A 72 0.53 -13.51 -3.91
C TYR A 72 0.41 -14.81 -3.11
N HIS A 73 1.05 -15.85 -3.63
CA HIS A 73 1.41 -17.05 -2.86
C HIS A 73 2.78 -16.81 -2.23
N ILE A 74 2.80 -16.63 -0.91
CA ILE A 74 3.98 -16.19 -0.16
C ILE A 74 5.15 -17.18 -0.29
N PRO A 75 4.97 -18.52 -0.09
CA PRO A 75 6.08 -19.46 -0.12
C PRO A 75 6.87 -19.50 -1.43
N THR A 76 6.22 -19.19 -2.56
CA THR A 76 6.87 -19.19 -3.88
C THR A 76 7.10 -17.78 -4.42
N SER A 77 6.64 -16.73 -3.70
CA SER A 77 6.65 -15.34 -4.16
C SER A 77 5.99 -15.15 -5.53
N THR A 78 5.01 -15.99 -5.85
CA THR A 78 4.32 -15.96 -7.13
C THR A 78 3.09 -15.08 -7.06
N CYS A 79 2.96 -14.11 -7.96
CA CYS A 79 1.71 -13.40 -8.18
C CYS A 79 0.71 -14.35 -8.85
N LEU A 80 -0.40 -14.64 -8.15
CA LEU A 80 -1.46 -15.52 -8.64
C LEU A 80 -2.51 -14.75 -9.41
N HIS A 81 -2.72 -13.50 -9.05
CA HIS A 81 -3.75 -12.66 -9.63
C HIS A 81 -3.35 -11.19 -9.50
N GLU A 82 -3.60 -10.41 -10.53
CA GLU A 82 -3.32 -8.99 -10.55
C GLU A 82 -4.39 -8.22 -11.31
N TYR A 83 -4.64 -7.00 -10.87
CA TYR A 83 -5.51 -6.03 -11.52
C TYR A 83 -4.70 -4.77 -11.77
N LYS A 84 -4.39 -4.51 -13.02
CA LYS A 84 -3.66 -3.31 -13.42
C LYS A 84 -4.62 -2.14 -13.64
N MET A 85 -4.17 -0.95 -13.30
CA MET A 85 -4.89 0.28 -13.61
C MET A 85 -4.93 0.52 -15.12
N THR A 86 -6.02 1.12 -15.62
CA THR A 86 -6.06 1.47 -17.04
C THR A 86 -5.14 2.66 -17.33
N PRO A 87 -4.49 2.74 -18.52
CA PRO A 87 -3.68 3.90 -18.89
C PRO A 87 -4.42 5.23 -18.80
N ALA A 88 -5.73 5.23 -19.10
CA ALA A 88 -6.57 6.42 -19.00
C ALA A 88 -6.73 6.90 -17.56
N SER A 89 -6.97 5.97 -16.63
CA SER A 89 -7.07 6.29 -15.19
C SER A 89 -5.74 6.79 -14.64
N VAL A 90 -4.63 6.17 -15.02
CA VAL A 90 -3.27 6.58 -14.63
C VAL A 90 -2.97 8.00 -15.09
N GLU A 91 -3.23 8.31 -16.36
CA GLU A 91 -2.98 9.67 -16.90
C GLU A 91 -3.90 10.71 -16.24
N CYS A 92 -5.15 10.37 -15.95
CA CYS A 92 -6.06 11.23 -15.19
C CYS A 92 -5.48 11.59 -13.81
N ILE A 93 -4.98 10.60 -13.06
CA ILE A 93 -4.34 10.80 -11.75
C ILE A 93 -3.11 11.68 -11.86
N ILE A 94 -2.25 11.45 -12.87
CA ILE A 94 -1.06 12.27 -13.13
C ILE A 94 -1.45 13.74 -13.34
N GLN A 95 -2.48 14.02 -14.13
CA GLN A 95 -2.91 15.39 -14.40
C GLN A 95 -3.39 16.10 -13.12
N ILE A 96 -4.19 15.43 -12.30
CA ILE A 96 -4.66 15.97 -11.02
C ILE A 96 -3.48 16.21 -10.08
N ALA A 97 -2.57 15.25 -9.92
CA ALA A 97 -1.40 15.39 -9.08
C ALA A 97 -0.51 16.58 -9.48
N LYS A 98 -0.32 16.79 -10.78
CA LYS A 98 0.42 17.95 -11.32
C LYS A 98 -0.24 19.28 -11.00
N GLN A 99 -1.56 19.37 -11.13
CA GLN A 99 -2.30 20.61 -10.86
C GLN A 99 -2.19 21.04 -9.39
N HIS A 100 -2.05 20.09 -8.50
CA HIS A 100 -1.98 20.31 -7.05
C HIS A 100 -0.56 20.24 -6.47
N GLU A 101 0.46 20.05 -7.32
CA GLU A 101 1.88 19.97 -6.91
C GLU A 101 2.12 18.91 -5.81
N THR A 102 1.42 17.78 -5.90
CA THR A 102 1.52 16.69 -4.92
C THR A 102 2.60 15.68 -5.30
N ALA A 103 3.11 14.94 -4.31
CA ALA A 103 3.96 13.79 -4.59
C ALA A 103 3.12 12.56 -4.95
N LEU A 104 3.68 11.71 -5.81
CA LEU A 104 3.11 10.43 -6.21
C LEU A 104 3.97 9.29 -5.67
N GLU A 105 3.28 8.27 -5.19
CA GLU A 105 3.81 6.92 -5.03
C GLU A 105 3.11 6.00 -6.03
N VAL A 106 3.82 5.02 -6.57
CA VAL A 106 3.28 4.04 -7.50
C VAL A 106 3.73 2.64 -7.15
N PHE A 107 2.81 1.70 -7.25
CA PHE A 107 3.06 0.28 -6.99
C PHE A 107 3.05 -0.48 -8.31
N ILE A 108 4.14 -1.16 -8.61
CA ILE A 108 4.35 -1.88 -9.88
C ILE A 108 4.97 -3.24 -9.56
N ASP A 109 4.30 -4.31 -9.98
CA ASP A 109 4.81 -5.68 -9.87
C ASP A 109 5.33 -6.04 -8.47
N GLY A 110 4.56 -5.64 -7.44
CA GLY A 110 4.87 -5.90 -6.04
C GLY A 110 5.93 -5.00 -5.42
N LYS A 111 6.38 -3.94 -6.09
CA LYS A 111 7.35 -2.96 -5.58
C LYS A 111 6.73 -1.58 -5.44
N ALA A 112 7.27 -0.79 -4.50
CA ALA A 112 6.82 0.57 -4.23
C ALA A 112 7.88 1.60 -4.68
N TYR A 113 7.46 2.52 -5.54
CA TYR A 113 8.29 3.62 -6.05
C TYR A 113 7.68 4.96 -5.65
N ALA A 114 8.51 5.97 -5.41
CA ALA A 114 8.03 7.29 -5.04
C ALA A 114 8.92 8.40 -5.59
N LEU A 115 8.36 9.61 -5.70
CA LEU A 115 9.14 10.80 -6.03
C LEU A 115 10.30 10.94 -5.03
N LYS A 116 11.53 11.06 -5.53
CA LYS A 116 12.75 11.12 -4.70
C LYS A 116 12.70 12.27 -3.69
N ALA A 117 12.28 13.45 -4.10
CA ALA A 117 12.16 14.59 -3.19
C ALA A 117 11.23 14.31 -2.01
N TYR A 118 10.15 13.54 -2.23
CA TYR A 118 9.26 13.09 -1.16
C TYR A 118 9.94 12.06 -0.24
N VAL A 119 10.70 11.12 -0.79
CA VAL A 119 11.42 10.13 0.03
C VAL A 119 12.51 10.78 0.89
N GLU A 120 13.19 11.81 0.37
CA GLU A 120 14.22 12.56 1.08
C GLU A 120 13.65 13.43 2.19
N ASP A 121 12.50 14.10 1.95
CA ASP A 121 11.83 14.97 2.93
C ASP A 121 10.30 14.73 2.94
N PRO A 122 9.82 13.62 3.53
CA PRO A 122 8.39 13.32 3.56
C PRO A 122 7.53 14.36 4.30
N VAL A 123 8.13 15.09 5.26
CA VAL A 123 7.40 16.05 6.09
C VAL A 123 6.98 17.27 5.28
N SER A 124 7.80 17.73 4.33
CA SER A 124 7.45 18.85 3.45
C SER A 124 6.22 18.58 2.58
N TYR A 125 5.89 17.31 2.36
CA TYR A 125 4.68 16.86 1.65
C TYR A 125 3.50 16.53 2.58
N GLY A 126 3.60 16.84 3.88
CA GLY A 126 2.52 16.65 4.85
C GLY A 126 2.51 15.31 5.59
N THR A 127 3.53 14.47 5.37
CA THR A 127 3.65 13.19 6.08
C THR A 127 4.10 13.40 7.53
N THR A 128 3.58 12.59 8.45
CA THR A 128 3.96 12.67 9.86
C THR A 128 5.38 12.14 10.10
N PRO A 129 6.15 12.72 11.04
CA PRO A 129 7.52 12.26 11.34
C PRO A 129 7.63 10.78 11.68
N GLN A 130 6.59 10.17 12.23
CA GLN A 130 6.54 8.75 12.57
C GLN A 130 6.58 7.82 11.34
N ALA A 131 6.13 8.31 10.17
CA ALA A 131 6.13 7.53 8.94
C ALA A 131 7.46 7.60 8.17
N ILE A 132 8.37 8.53 8.51
CA ILE A 132 9.65 8.71 7.80
C ILE A 132 10.44 7.41 7.67
N PRO A 133 10.72 6.66 8.75
CA PRO A 133 11.53 5.44 8.63
C PRO A 133 10.91 4.40 7.70
N TYR A 134 9.58 4.30 7.70
CA TYR A 134 8.86 3.40 6.81
C TYR A 134 9.01 3.82 5.35
N ILE A 135 8.73 5.07 5.02
CA ILE A 135 8.84 5.60 3.65
C ILE A 135 10.25 5.41 3.12
N GLN A 136 11.25 5.88 3.87
CA GLN A 136 12.65 5.84 3.46
C GLN A 136 13.22 4.43 3.34
N SER A 137 12.68 3.46 4.07
CA SER A 137 13.15 2.07 4.00
C SER A 137 12.41 1.22 2.97
N THR A 138 11.27 1.66 2.47
CA THR A 138 10.39 0.84 1.63
C THR A 138 10.14 1.40 0.24
N ARG A 139 10.41 2.70 0.00
CA ARG A 139 10.20 3.33 -1.31
C ARG A 139 11.49 3.37 -2.11
N ILE A 140 11.42 2.96 -3.36
CA ILE A 140 12.49 3.13 -4.34
C ILE A 140 12.37 4.56 -4.90
N PRO A 141 13.37 5.44 -4.67
CA PRO A 141 13.28 6.83 -5.07
C PRO A 141 13.49 7.00 -6.59
N ILE A 142 12.62 7.78 -7.23
CA ILE A 142 12.65 8.10 -8.66
C ILE A 142 12.71 9.61 -8.84
N ASP A 143 13.68 10.11 -9.61
CA ASP A 143 13.87 11.54 -9.85
C ASP A 143 12.71 12.14 -10.67
N ASP A 144 12.35 11.52 -11.79
CA ASP A 144 11.18 11.88 -12.62
C ASP A 144 10.12 10.77 -12.54
N ILE A 145 9.33 10.82 -11.48
CA ILE A 145 8.30 9.82 -11.21
C ILE A 145 7.23 9.78 -12.31
N ILE A 146 6.94 10.90 -12.97
CA ILE A 146 5.90 10.96 -14.00
C ILE A 146 6.34 10.26 -15.27
N SER A 147 7.56 10.52 -15.73
CA SER A 147 8.12 9.78 -16.87
C SER A 147 8.22 8.30 -16.57
N PHE A 148 8.66 7.94 -15.37
CA PHE A 148 8.73 6.54 -14.91
C PHE A 148 7.35 5.85 -14.92
N ILE A 149 6.30 6.51 -14.42
CA ILE A 149 4.93 5.97 -14.44
C ILE A 149 4.46 5.73 -15.88
N ARG A 150 4.72 6.68 -16.79
CA ARG A 150 4.34 6.55 -18.21
C ARG A 150 5.08 5.44 -18.94
N GLU A 151 6.35 5.21 -18.61
CA GLU A 151 7.14 4.09 -19.15
C GLU A 151 6.60 2.73 -18.70
N HIS A 152 5.90 2.67 -17.56
CA HIS A 152 5.36 1.45 -16.96
C HIS A 152 3.83 1.45 -16.91
N ILE A 153 3.17 2.22 -17.77
CA ILE A 153 1.73 2.54 -17.65
C ILE A 153 0.81 1.31 -17.63
N ASP A 154 1.21 0.23 -18.30
CA ASP A 154 0.44 -1.02 -18.36
C ASP A 154 0.73 -1.98 -17.18
N HIS A 155 1.65 -1.62 -16.28
CA HIS A 155 2.12 -2.46 -15.18
C HIS A 155 1.71 -1.95 -13.79
N ILE A 156 0.92 -0.89 -13.70
CA ILE A 156 0.60 -0.21 -12.45
C ILE A 156 -0.49 -0.95 -11.68
N ASP A 157 -0.18 -1.38 -10.46
CA ASP A 157 -1.10 -2.00 -9.52
C ASP A 157 -2.00 -0.96 -8.85
N SER A 158 -1.38 0.07 -8.28
CA SER A 158 -2.07 1.19 -7.61
C SER A 158 -1.20 2.43 -7.56
N MET A 159 -1.80 3.58 -7.26
CA MET A 159 -1.12 4.86 -7.08
C MET A 159 -1.63 5.55 -5.82
N ASP A 160 -0.71 6.17 -5.07
CA ASP A 160 -1.05 7.03 -3.93
C ASP A 160 -0.68 8.48 -4.24
N ILE A 161 -1.58 9.41 -3.92
CA ILE A 161 -1.33 10.85 -3.96
C ILE A 161 -1.07 11.33 -2.53
N VAL A 162 0.12 11.85 -2.28
CA VAL A 162 0.51 12.39 -0.98
C VAL A 162 0.03 13.83 -0.88
N VAL A 163 -0.78 14.12 0.13
CA VAL A 163 -1.42 15.42 0.32
C VAL A 163 -1.02 16.09 1.64
N SER A 164 -0.91 17.41 1.64
CA SER A 164 -0.40 18.19 2.78
C SER A 164 -1.47 18.65 3.78
N GLY A 165 -2.70 18.20 3.65
CA GLY A 165 -3.76 18.58 4.60
C GLY A 165 -5.17 18.23 4.14
N GLU A 166 -6.15 18.41 5.03
CA GLU A 166 -7.52 17.97 4.81
C GLU A 166 -8.21 18.72 3.66
N GLN A 167 -7.91 20.01 3.47
CA GLN A 167 -8.50 20.78 2.37
C GLN A 167 -8.03 20.28 1.00
N GLN A 168 -6.72 20.08 0.83
CA GLN A 168 -6.16 19.55 -0.40
C GLN A 168 -6.65 18.13 -0.66
N LYS A 169 -6.72 17.30 0.38
CA LYS A 169 -7.25 15.95 0.32
C LYS A 169 -8.69 15.92 -0.19
N GLN A 170 -9.58 16.75 0.38
CA GLN A 170 -10.97 16.80 -0.03
C GLN A 170 -11.15 17.29 -1.47
N LEU A 171 -10.33 18.25 -1.89
CA LEU A 171 -10.34 18.77 -3.25
C LEU A 171 -9.94 17.69 -4.25
N ILE A 172 -8.78 17.07 -4.04
CA ILE A 172 -8.25 16.00 -4.90
C ILE A 172 -9.20 14.79 -4.92
N TRP A 173 -9.76 14.41 -3.78
CA TRP A 173 -10.77 13.35 -3.70
C TRP A 173 -11.97 13.60 -4.63
N ASN A 174 -12.50 14.84 -4.60
CA ASN A 174 -13.63 15.20 -5.47
C ASN A 174 -13.22 15.18 -6.95
N GLU A 175 -12.04 15.71 -7.28
CA GLU A 175 -11.56 15.72 -8.66
C GLU A 175 -11.34 14.31 -9.20
N LEU A 176 -10.72 13.41 -8.43
CA LEU A 176 -10.58 12.01 -8.80
C LEU A 176 -11.94 11.35 -9.04
N LYS A 177 -12.88 11.57 -8.13
CA LYS A 177 -14.22 10.98 -8.21
C LYS A 177 -15.02 11.42 -9.44
N TYR A 178 -14.84 12.68 -9.89
CA TYR A 178 -15.61 13.25 -10.99
C TYR A 178 -14.92 13.13 -12.35
N ASN A 179 -13.60 13.03 -12.40
CA ASN A 179 -12.85 13.08 -13.65
C ASN A 179 -12.20 11.74 -14.04
N CYS A 180 -11.97 10.84 -13.09
CA CYS A 180 -11.32 9.57 -13.38
C CYS A 180 -12.35 8.42 -13.33
N ASP A 181 -12.46 7.69 -14.42
CA ASP A 181 -13.27 6.48 -14.52
C ASP A 181 -12.49 5.24 -14.09
N GLU A 182 -13.19 4.17 -13.76
CA GLU A 182 -12.63 2.83 -13.47
C GLU A 182 -11.58 2.81 -12.36
N ILE A 183 -11.70 3.71 -11.37
CA ILE A 183 -10.85 3.71 -10.17
C ILE A 183 -11.66 3.47 -8.91
N TYR A 184 -11.04 2.77 -7.96
CA TYR A 184 -11.50 2.72 -6.57
C TYR A 184 -10.62 3.65 -5.74
N ILE A 185 -11.24 4.63 -5.07
CA ILE A 185 -10.52 5.62 -4.26
C ILE A 185 -10.65 5.23 -2.79
N CYS A 186 -9.52 5.14 -2.11
CA CYS A 186 -9.43 4.82 -0.69
C CYS A 186 -8.65 5.91 0.03
N LEU A 187 -9.04 6.24 1.26
CA LEU A 187 -8.28 7.15 2.11
C LEU A 187 -7.35 6.35 3.01
N LEU A 188 -6.06 6.53 2.82
CA LEU A 188 -5.05 6.02 3.74
C LEU A 188 -4.88 7.02 4.88
N TYR A 189 -5.28 6.64 6.09
CA TYR A 189 -5.09 7.47 7.28
C TYR A 189 -3.65 7.37 7.75
N THR A 190 -2.82 8.34 7.39
CA THR A 190 -1.45 8.48 7.91
C THR A 190 -1.42 9.24 9.24
N SER A 191 -2.54 9.84 9.66
CA SER A 191 -2.67 10.53 10.95
C SER A 191 -3.21 9.59 12.03
N PRO A 192 -2.73 9.68 13.28
CA PRO A 192 -3.38 8.98 14.38
C PRO A 192 -4.84 9.45 14.46
N SER A 193 -5.77 8.49 14.50
CA SER A 193 -7.15 8.78 14.89
C SER A 193 -7.14 9.41 16.27
N PRO A 194 -7.94 10.45 16.55
CA PRO A 194 -7.98 11.08 17.87
C PRO A 194 -8.40 10.11 18.96
#